data_0e7c382c4c2a5c20253b304e8ebb0651
#
_entry.id   0e7c382c4c2a5c20253b304e8ebb0651
#
_cell.length_a   1.000
_cell.length_b   1.000
_cell.length_c   1.000
_cell.angle_alpha   90.00
_cell.angle_beta   90.00
_cell.angle_gamma   90.00
#
_symmetry.space_group_name_H-M   'P 1'
#
loop_
_entity.id
_entity.type
_entity.pdbx_description
1 polymer ?
#
loop_
_entity_poly.entity_id
_entity_poly.type
_entity_poly.pdbx_seq_one_letter_code
_entity_poly.pdbx_strand_id
1 'polypeptide(L)'
;AQSNYKEGNVVTNTGTIIKGFINYREWHKNPEQIQFKRDLKNGEVQTLTADSITRFTITGYETYDRHIVPVSMGEISFESLKEAIDTSFFIKAVFLKKMVTGDRVDLYSYTDEIKIRFYVLDKRQTLPFELVYRKSLSDGREITQLLFRQQLSRLALEYGISDASFEESVSRATYSGKDIR
;
A
#
# COMPACT_ATOMS: atom_id res chain seq x y z
N ALA A 1 11.12 13.49 -27.69
CA ALA A 1 10.93 13.19 -26.25
C ALA A 1 10.40 11.76 -26.11
N GLN A 2 11.10 10.92 -25.34
CA GLN A 2 10.67 9.56 -25.11
C GLN A 2 9.36 9.59 -24.30
N SER A 3 8.31 8.98 -24.81
CA SER A 3 7.01 8.96 -24.14
C SER A 3 7.08 8.07 -22.89
N ASN A 4 6.68 8.60 -21.71
CA ASN A 4 6.58 7.84 -20.48
C ASN A 4 5.31 6.98 -20.40
N TYR A 5 4.47 7.03 -21.45
CA TYR A 5 3.25 6.24 -21.52
C TYR A 5 3.58 4.77 -21.72
N LYS A 6 3.13 3.92 -20.80
CA LYS A 6 3.24 2.47 -20.83
C LYS A 6 1.86 1.85 -21.02
N GLU A 7 1.83 0.72 -21.73
CA GLU A 7 0.60 -0.06 -21.89
C GLU A 7 0.04 -0.48 -20.53
N GLY A 8 -1.28 -0.45 -20.42
CA GLY A 8 -1.95 -0.80 -19.18
C GLY A 8 -3.48 -0.80 -19.34
N ASN A 9 -4.14 -0.88 -18.20
CA ASN A 9 -5.59 -0.81 -18.14
C ASN A 9 -6.06 -0.13 -16.87
N VAL A 10 -7.28 0.36 -16.90
CA VAL A 10 -8.00 0.88 -15.73
C VAL A 10 -9.32 0.13 -15.58
N VAL A 11 -9.80 0.00 -14.35
CA VAL A 11 -11.11 -0.56 -14.03
C VAL A 11 -11.96 0.56 -13.46
N THR A 12 -13.07 0.85 -14.11
CA THR A 12 -14.02 1.89 -13.66
C THR A 12 -14.77 1.46 -12.40
N ASN A 13 -15.48 2.39 -11.78
CA ASN A 13 -16.35 2.10 -10.64
C ASN A 13 -17.51 1.13 -10.97
N THR A 14 -17.85 0.98 -12.25
CA THR A 14 -18.83 0.00 -12.75
C THR A 14 -18.24 -1.37 -13.08
N GLY A 15 -16.92 -1.55 -12.86
CA GLY A 15 -16.21 -2.80 -13.15
C GLY A 15 -15.77 -2.96 -14.61
N THR A 16 -15.95 -1.95 -15.47
CA THR A 16 -15.54 -2.00 -16.86
C THR A 16 -14.03 -1.86 -16.99
N ILE A 17 -13.38 -2.79 -17.69
CA ILE A 17 -11.93 -2.74 -17.96
C ILE A 17 -11.70 -1.95 -19.25
N ILE A 18 -10.91 -0.90 -19.19
CA ILE A 18 -10.53 -0.07 -20.32
C ILE A 18 -9.02 -0.20 -20.53
N LYS A 19 -8.62 -0.74 -21.67
CA LYS A 19 -7.22 -0.83 -22.09
C LYS A 19 -6.75 0.52 -22.66
N GLY A 20 -5.46 0.81 -22.46
CA GLY A 20 -4.87 2.05 -22.95
C GLY A 20 -3.44 2.22 -22.44
N PHE A 21 -3.04 3.46 -22.17
CA PHE A 21 -1.69 3.83 -21.83
C PHE A 21 -1.69 4.77 -20.63
N ILE A 22 -0.82 4.47 -19.67
CA ILE A 22 -0.66 5.21 -18.43
C ILE A 22 0.68 5.94 -18.45
N ASN A 23 0.69 7.23 -18.10
CA ASN A 23 1.93 8.01 -17.95
C ASN A 23 2.65 7.57 -16.69
N TYR A 24 3.56 6.60 -16.85
CA TYR A 24 4.29 5.95 -15.75
C TYR A 24 5.72 6.50 -15.66
N ARG A 25 6.07 6.98 -14.45
CA ARG A 25 7.38 7.60 -14.17
C ARG A 25 8.14 6.92 -13.03
N GLU A 26 7.89 5.63 -12.79
CA GLU A 26 8.48 4.90 -11.66
C GLU A 26 8.26 5.65 -10.33
N TRP A 27 7.01 5.68 -9.91
CA TRP A 27 6.61 6.47 -8.75
C TRP A 27 7.25 5.99 -7.45
N HIS A 28 7.96 6.88 -6.77
CA HIS A 28 8.49 6.63 -5.41
C HIS A 28 7.41 6.71 -4.34
N LYS A 29 6.33 7.42 -4.62
CA LYS A 29 5.13 7.55 -3.76
C LYS A 29 3.92 7.06 -4.53
N ASN A 30 2.93 6.56 -3.80
CA ASN A 30 1.70 6.13 -4.45
C ASN A 30 1.02 7.32 -5.12
N PRO A 31 0.61 7.22 -6.38
CA PRO A 31 -0.03 8.33 -7.09
C PRO A 31 -1.43 8.59 -6.53
N GLU A 32 -1.79 9.86 -6.35
CA GLU A 32 -3.15 10.27 -6.04
C GLU A 32 -4.04 10.28 -7.29
N GLN A 33 -3.41 10.48 -8.46
CA GLN A 33 -4.04 10.51 -9.77
C GLN A 33 -3.08 9.97 -10.84
N ILE A 34 -3.64 9.43 -11.91
CA ILE A 34 -2.88 9.00 -13.08
C ILE A 34 -3.37 9.73 -14.34
N GLN A 35 -2.46 9.87 -15.31
CA GLN A 35 -2.80 10.29 -16.66
C GLN A 35 -2.96 9.07 -17.55
N PHE A 36 -4.10 8.95 -18.19
CA PHE A 36 -4.49 7.83 -19.04
C PHE A 36 -4.87 8.30 -20.44
N LYS A 37 -4.51 7.51 -21.44
CA LYS A 37 -4.92 7.67 -22.83
C LYS A 37 -5.44 6.35 -23.38
N ARG A 38 -6.48 6.37 -24.17
CA ARG A 38 -6.95 5.18 -24.89
C ARG A 38 -6.07 4.86 -26.11
N ASP A 39 -5.51 5.88 -26.72
CA ASP A 39 -4.63 5.77 -27.90
C ASP A 39 -3.42 6.67 -27.71
N LEU A 40 -2.22 6.19 -28.07
CA LEU A 40 -0.97 6.93 -27.89
C LEU A 40 -0.88 8.16 -28.78
N LYS A 41 -1.34 8.04 -30.02
CA LYS A 41 -1.17 9.09 -31.03
C LYS A 41 -2.25 10.15 -30.96
N ASN A 42 -3.51 9.71 -30.88
CA ASN A 42 -4.69 10.57 -30.99
C ASN A 42 -5.55 10.60 -29.72
N GLY A 43 -5.15 9.87 -28.67
CA GLY A 43 -5.93 9.78 -27.43
C GLY A 43 -5.84 11.06 -26.60
N GLU A 44 -7.00 11.59 -26.20
CA GLU A 44 -7.10 12.64 -25.21
C GLU A 44 -6.55 12.18 -23.86
N VAL A 45 -5.84 13.06 -23.15
CA VAL A 45 -5.34 12.78 -21.80
C VAL A 45 -6.47 12.89 -20.80
N GLN A 46 -6.78 11.80 -20.12
CA GLN A 46 -7.72 11.76 -19.00
C GLN A 46 -6.96 11.70 -17.68
N THR A 47 -7.33 12.53 -16.73
CA THR A 47 -6.83 12.46 -15.35
C THR A 47 -7.80 11.61 -14.54
N LEU A 48 -7.34 10.49 -14.00
CA LEU A 48 -8.15 9.55 -13.25
C LEU A 48 -7.67 9.48 -11.80
N THR A 49 -8.62 9.55 -10.86
CA THR A 49 -8.39 9.54 -9.42
C THR A 49 -9.05 8.32 -8.78
N ALA A 50 -8.84 8.14 -7.47
CA ALA A 50 -9.53 7.12 -6.67
C ALA A 50 -11.05 7.27 -6.65
N ASP A 51 -11.60 8.42 -7.07
CA ASP A 51 -13.06 8.60 -7.20
C ASP A 51 -13.62 8.07 -8.51
N SER A 52 -12.78 7.95 -9.56
CA SER A 52 -13.20 7.58 -10.91
C SER A 52 -12.91 6.13 -11.29
N ILE A 53 -11.91 5.50 -10.69
CA ILE A 53 -11.51 4.12 -10.99
C ILE A 53 -11.24 3.32 -9.72
N THR A 54 -11.43 1.99 -9.80
CA THR A 54 -11.18 1.06 -8.69
C THR A 54 -9.83 0.37 -8.77
N ARG A 55 -9.24 0.32 -9.96
CA ARG A 55 -7.93 -0.32 -10.21
C ARG A 55 -7.27 0.30 -11.42
N PHE A 56 -5.94 0.30 -11.41
CA PHE A 56 -5.17 0.44 -12.63
C PHE A 56 -3.93 -0.47 -12.61
N THR A 57 -3.51 -0.88 -13.78
CA THR A 57 -2.35 -1.76 -13.98
C THR A 57 -1.47 -1.21 -15.07
N ILE A 58 -0.18 -1.10 -14.79
CA ILE A 58 0.86 -0.87 -15.79
C ILE A 58 1.41 -2.25 -16.15
N THR A 59 1.18 -2.69 -17.38
CA THR A 59 1.51 -4.04 -17.84
C THR A 59 3.00 -4.34 -17.68
N GLY A 60 3.31 -5.41 -16.95
CA GLY A 60 4.69 -5.83 -16.67
C GLY A 60 5.41 -5.03 -15.57
N TYR A 61 4.72 -4.09 -14.91
CA TYR A 61 5.30 -3.27 -13.84
C TYR A 61 4.52 -3.37 -12.55
N GLU A 62 3.40 -2.65 -12.42
CA GLU A 62 2.71 -2.43 -11.14
C GLU A 62 1.20 -2.48 -11.29
N THR A 63 0.53 -2.92 -10.24
CA THR A 63 -0.93 -2.87 -10.08
C THR A 63 -1.28 -2.13 -8.81
N TYR A 64 -2.30 -1.29 -8.90
CA TYR A 64 -2.83 -0.51 -7.78
C TYR A 64 -4.33 -0.74 -7.67
N ASP A 65 -4.78 -1.06 -6.45
CA ASP A 65 -6.19 -1.19 -6.10
C ASP A 65 -6.63 -0.01 -5.23
N ARG A 66 -7.80 0.53 -5.54
CA ARG A 66 -8.43 1.55 -4.71
C ARG A 66 -9.01 0.91 -3.45
N HIS A 67 -8.66 1.48 -2.31
CA HIS A 67 -9.28 1.17 -1.03
C HIS A 67 -9.54 2.44 -0.23
N ILE A 68 -10.60 2.42 0.58
CA ILE A 68 -10.86 3.45 1.59
C ILE A 68 -10.32 2.91 2.91
N VAL A 69 -9.23 3.49 3.40
CA VAL A 69 -8.50 2.96 4.55
C VAL A 69 -8.10 4.07 5.52
N PRO A 70 -7.92 3.74 6.81
CA PRO A 70 -7.18 4.59 7.72
C PRO A 70 -5.72 4.69 7.27
N VAL A 71 -5.21 5.91 7.13
CA VAL A 71 -3.82 6.22 6.80
C VAL A 71 -3.19 6.86 8.04
N SER A 72 -2.32 6.13 8.73
CA SER A 72 -1.67 6.61 9.96
C SER A 72 -0.72 7.78 9.68
N MET A 73 -0.70 8.79 10.56
CA MET A 73 0.02 10.05 10.36
C MET A 73 1.29 10.17 11.19
N GLY A 74 1.52 9.26 12.15
CA GLY A 74 2.70 9.29 13.01
C GLY A 74 4.00 9.21 12.21
N GLU A 75 4.91 10.14 12.47
CA GLU A 75 6.24 10.21 11.90
C GLU A 75 7.12 9.03 12.34
N ILE A 76 8.12 8.70 11.52
CA ILE A 76 9.10 7.65 11.81
C ILE A 76 10.56 8.16 11.69
N SER A 77 10.76 9.36 11.14
CA SER A 77 12.08 10.00 11.11
C SER A 77 12.44 10.54 12.49
N PHE A 78 13.63 10.21 12.99
CA PHE A 78 14.09 10.61 14.32
C PHE A 78 13.92 12.11 14.60
N GLU A 79 14.20 12.94 13.61
CA GLU A 79 14.12 14.41 13.72
C GLU A 79 12.70 14.93 13.93
N SER A 80 11.69 14.14 13.54
CA SER A 80 10.26 14.49 13.62
C SER A 80 9.54 13.77 14.76
N LEU A 81 10.23 12.89 15.50
CA LEU A 81 9.61 12.13 16.59
C LEU A 81 9.23 13.03 17.78
N LYS A 82 8.10 12.68 18.40
CA LYS A 82 7.57 13.33 19.61
C LYS A 82 7.66 12.38 20.80
N GLU A 83 7.62 12.94 22.00
CA GLU A 83 7.58 12.18 23.26
C GLU A 83 6.35 11.27 23.35
N ALA A 84 5.19 11.74 22.89
CA ALA A 84 3.98 10.93 22.84
C ALA A 84 3.88 10.17 21.52
N ILE A 85 3.46 8.90 21.58
CA ILE A 85 3.14 8.10 20.40
C ILE A 85 1.97 8.74 19.65
N ASP A 86 2.21 9.08 18.39
CA ASP A 86 1.16 9.57 17.51
C ASP A 86 0.35 8.39 16.93
N THR A 87 -0.92 8.33 17.32
CA THR A 87 -1.89 7.34 16.85
C THR A 87 -2.91 7.92 15.87
N SER A 88 -2.73 9.16 15.45
CA SER A 88 -3.66 9.83 14.53
C SER A 88 -3.67 9.19 13.15
N PHE A 89 -4.81 9.27 12.48
CA PHE A 89 -5.01 8.78 11.12
C PHE A 89 -6.09 9.58 10.40
N PHE A 90 -6.06 9.54 9.06
CA PHE A 90 -7.15 10.01 8.22
C PHE A 90 -7.72 8.86 7.41
N ILE A 91 -9.04 8.79 7.29
CA ILE A 91 -9.70 7.86 6.37
C ILE A 91 -9.67 8.48 4.97
N LYS A 92 -9.01 7.80 4.04
CA LYS A 92 -8.85 8.27 2.65
C LYS A 92 -9.15 7.17 1.64
N ALA A 93 -9.69 7.55 0.49
CA ALA A 93 -9.65 6.71 -0.70
C ALA A 93 -8.27 6.87 -1.35
N VAL A 94 -7.51 5.78 -1.39
CA VAL A 94 -6.13 5.76 -1.92
C VAL A 94 -5.92 4.59 -2.86
N PHE A 95 -4.94 4.70 -3.74
CA PHE A 95 -4.44 3.60 -4.53
C PHE A 95 -3.34 2.87 -3.76
N LEU A 96 -3.63 1.67 -3.29
CA LEU A 96 -2.66 0.80 -2.65
C LEU A 96 -1.91 0.00 -3.71
N LYS A 97 -0.58 0.03 -3.69
CA LYS A 97 0.25 -0.78 -4.57
C LYS A 97 0.18 -2.25 -4.16
N LYS A 98 -0.24 -3.11 -5.07
CA LYS A 98 -0.29 -4.55 -4.81
C LYS A 98 1.12 -5.13 -4.84
N MET A 99 1.54 -5.74 -3.74
CA MET A 99 2.86 -6.36 -3.59
C MET A 99 2.82 -7.87 -3.77
N VAL A 100 1.81 -8.50 -3.17
CA VAL A 100 1.60 -9.97 -3.21
C VAL A 100 0.12 -10.25 -3.35
N THR A 101 -0.20 -11.20 -4.21
CA THR A 101 -1.52 -11.82 -4.30
C THR A 101 -1.40 -13.25 -3.81
N GLY A 102 -1.99 -13.54 -2.66
CA GLY A 102 -2.06 -14.88 -2.09
C GLY A 102 -3.46 -15.48 -2.19
N ASP A 103 -3.62 -16.75 -1.86
CA ASP A 103 -4.94 -17.40 -1.87
C ASP A 103 -5.85 -16.88 -0.76
N ARG A 104 -5.28 -16.54 0.38
CA ARG A 104 -6.01 -16.14 1.60
C ARG A 104 -5.90 -14.65 1.91
N VAL A 105 -4.75 -14.06 1.62
CA VAL A 105 -4.45 -12.66 1.90
C VAL A 105 -3.73 -12.01 0.73
N ASP A 106 -4.00 -10.73 0.53
CA ASP A 106 -3.22 -9.87 -0.37
C ASP A 106 -2.43 -8.87 0.48
N LEU A 107 -1.20 -8.57 0.03
CA LEU A 107 -0.34 -7.57 0.66
C LEU A 107 -0.23 -6.35 -0.24
N TYR A 108 -0.36 -5.18 0.36
CA TYR A 108 -0.24 -3.89 -0.30
C TYR A 108 0.76 -2.99 0.40
N SER A 109 1.27 -1.99 -0.32
CA SER A 109 2.01 -0.87 0.26
C SER A 109 1.40 0.48 -0.12
N TYR A 110 1.58 1.46 0.74
CA TYR A 110 1.24 2.85 0.51
C TYR A 110 2.36 3.75 1.02
N THR A 111 2.94 4.53 0.13
CA THR A 111 4.01 5.49 0.43
C THR A 111 3.54 6.89 0.10
N ASP A 112 3.65 7.79 1.05
CA ASP A 112 3.41 9.23 0.89
C ASP A 112 4.62 10.05 1.35
N GLU A 113 4.41 11.32 1.67
CA GLU A 113 5.46 12.23 2.16
C GLU A 113 5.99 11.84 3.54
N ILE A 114 5.17 11.16 4.35
CA ILE A 114 5.46 10.86 5.75
C ILE A 114 6.24 9.55 5.86
N LYS A 115 5.71 8.46 5.27
CA LYS A 115 6.30 7.13 5.41
C LYS A 115 5.71 6.12 4.45
N ILE A 116 6.35 4.95 4.38
CA ILE A 116 5.75 3.74 3.82
C ILE A 116 4.85 3.06 4.85
N ARG A 117 3.72 2.52 4.41
CA ARG A 117 2.80 1.67 5.19
C ARG A 117 2.50 0.40 4.43
N PHE A 118 2.25 -0.68 5.18
CA PHE A 118 1.83 -1.95 4.60
C PHE A 118 0.42 -2.28 5.08
N TYR A 119 -0.38 -2.84 4.17
CA TYR A 119 -1.76 -3.24 4.42
C TYR A 119 -1.94 -4.70 4.04
N VAL A 120 -2.70 -5.42 4.84
CA VAL A 120 -3.12 -6.79 4.54
C VAL A 120 -4.62 -6.81 4.31
N LEU A 121 -5.03 -7.36 3.18
CA LEU A 121 -6.42 -7.72 2.91
C LEU A 121 -6.61 -9.21 3.16
N ASP A 122 -7.23 -9.55 4.27
CA ASP A 122 -7.77 -10.89 4.50
C ASP A 122 -8.99 -11.07 3.58
N LYS A 123 -8.97 -12.07 2.69
CA LYS A 123 -10.04 -12.27 1.70
C LYS A 123 -11.39 -12.67 2.29
N ARG A 124 -11.43 -12.95 3.59
CA ARG A 124 -12.68 -13.07 4.37
C ARG A 124 -13.29 -11.71 4.72
N GLN A 125 -12.52 -10.62 4.53
CA GLN A 125 -12.90 -9.25 4.84
C GLN A 125 -13.01 -8.42 3.56
N THR A 126 -13.65 -7.26 3.65
CA THR A 126 -13.83 -6.34 2.52
C THR A 126 -12.82 -5.21 2.49
N LEU A 127 -12.19 -4.92 3.62
CA LEU A 127 -11.24 -3.81 3.77
C LEU A 127 -9.90 -4.30 4.28
N PRO A 128 -8.80 -3.81 3.71
CA PRO A 128 -7.46 -4.08 4.24
C PRO A 128 -7.23 -3.31 5.55
N PHE A 129 -6.40 -3.86 6.41
CA PHE A 129 -5.94 -3.21 7.63
C PHE A 129 -4.44 -2.89 7.56
N GLU A 130 -4.05 -1.78 8.17
CA GLU A 130 -2.66 -1.37 8.24
C GLU A 130 -1.87 -2.24 9.24
N LEU A 131 -0.70 -2.71 8.80
CA LEU A 131 0.29 -3.31 9.67
C LEU A 131 0.98 -2.20 10.48
N VAL A 132 0.77 -2.18 11.78
CA VAL A 132 1.11 -1.04 12.64
C VAL A 132 2.58 -1.05 13.03
N TYR A 133 3.27 0.03 12.65
CA TYR A 133 4.63 0.36 13.03
C TYR A 133 4.66 1.81 13.50
N ARG A 134 5.12 2.06 14.72
CA ARG A 134 5.16 3.40 15.33
C ARG A 134 6.48 3.64 15.99
N LYS A 135 6.87 4.90 16.02
CA LYS A 135 8.02 5.41 16.75
C LYS A 135 7.64 6.61 17.61
N SER A 136 8.35 6.78 18.71
CA SER A 136 8.26 7.94 19.60
C SER A 136 9.60 8.15 20.30
N LEU A 137 9.72 9.22 21.05
CA LEU A 137 10.82 9.42 21.98
C LEU A 137 10.38 9.09 23.41
N SER A 138 11.32 8.69 24.24
CA SER A 138 11.19 8.65 25.69
C SER A 138 12.53 9.01 26.29
N ASP A 139 12.59 10.10 27.02
CA ASP A 139 13.83 10.67 27.57
C ASP A 139 14.93 10.85 26.51
N GLY A 140 14.53 11.34 25.33
CA GLY A 140 15.42 11.56 24.17
C GLY A 140 15.88 10.28 23.45
N ARG A 141 15.34 9.11 23.81
CA ARG A 141 15.65 7.83 23.17
C ARG A 141 14.50 7.37 22.29
N GLU A 142 14.84 6.80 21.15
CA GLU A 142 13.83 6.23 20.26
C GLU A 142 13.19 4.98 20.87
N ILE A 143 11.88 4.96 20.89
CA ILE A 143 11.05 3.79 21.22
C ILE A 143 10.33 3.36 19.97
N THR A 144 10.41 2.07 19.64
CA THR A 144 9.76 1.49 18.47
C THR A 144 8.71 0.47 18.89
N GLN A 145 7.49 0.62 18.34
CA GLN A 145 6.41 -0.35 18.50
C GLN A 145 6.25 -1.17 17.23
N LEU A 146 6.49 -2.48 17.33
CA LEU A 146 6.43 -3.47 16.25
C LEU A 146 5.11 -4.27 16.29
N LEU A 147 3.97 -3.58 16.38
CA LEU A 147 2.66 -4.22 16.50
C LEU A 147 2.31 -5.09 15.28
N PHE A 148 2.86 -4.78 14.10
CA PHE A 148 2.68 -5.55 12.89
C PHE A 148 3.07 -7.03 13.06
N ARG A 149 4.06 -7.34 13.90
CA ARG A 149 4.46 -8.73 14.18
C ARG A 149 3.34 -9.49 14.88
N GLN A 150 2.71 -8.89 15.88
CA GLN A 150 1.56 -9.49 16.59
C GLN A 150 0.35 -9.65 15.65
N GLN A 151 0.13 -8.68 14.76
CA GLN A 151 -0.95 -8.75 13.77
C GLN A 151 -0.74 -9.91 12.79
N LEU A 152 0.50 -10.13 12.31
CA LEU A 152 0.84 -11.24 11.42
C LEU A 152 0.71 -12.59 12.13
N SER A 153 1.25 -12.75 13.35
CA SER A 153 1.12 -13.98 14.14
C SER A 153 -0.36 -14.31 14.42
N ARG A 154 -1.15 -13.31 14.80
CA ARG A 154 -2.59 -13.49 15.03
C ARG A 154 -3.30 -13.96 13.75
N LEU A 155 -3.04 -13.31 12.62
CA LEU A 155 -3.64 -13.69 11.34
C LEU A 155 -3.26 -15.13 10.95
N ALA A 156 -2.00 -15.53 11.15
CA ALA A 156 -1.55 -16.89 10.91
C ALA A 156 -2.32 -17.91 11.77
N LEU A 157 -2.47 -17.64 13.07
CA LEU A 157 -3.23 -18.50 13.98
C LEU A 157 -4.70 -18.63 13.55
N GLU A 158 -5.34 -17.56 13.08
CA GLU A 158 -6.72 -17.59 12.58
C GLU A 158 -6.87 -18.49 11.33
N TYR A 159 -5.78 -18.71 10.59
CA TYR A 159 -5.70 -19.66 9.47
C TYR A 159 -5.15 -21.04 9.86
N GLY A 160 -4.96 -21.30 11.15
CA GLY A 160 -4.45 -22.56 11.68
C GLY A 160 -2.94 -22.77 11.40
N ILE A 161 -2.20 -21.69 11.14
CA ILE A 161 -0.76 -21.71 10.96
C ILE A 161 -0.12 -21.47 12.32
N SER A 162 0.55 -22.50 12.86
CA SER A 162 1.28 -22.45 14.14
C SER A 162 2.69 -23.01 13.99
N ASP A 163 3.31 -22.75 12.86
CA ASP A 163 4.64 -23.24 12.52
C ASP A 163 5.71 -22.38 13.23
N ALA A 164 6.61 -23.04 13.97
CA ALA A 164 7.70 -22.37 14.68
C ALA A 164 8.63 -21.58 13.74
N SER A 165 8.84 -22.04 12.50
CA SER A 165 9.66 -21.33 11.52
C SER A 165 9.01 -20.03 11.06
N PHE A 166 7.68 -20.02 10.93
CA PHE A 166 6.92 -18.80 10.62
C PHE A 166 7.02 -17.79 11.79
N GLU A 167 6.79 -18.24 13.03
CA GLU A 167 6.90 -17.36 14.21
C GLU A 167 8.31 -16.80 14.37
N GLU A 168 9.35 -17.59 14.11
CA GLU A 168 10.73 -17.11 14.11
C GLU A 168 10.96 -16.05 13.04
N SER A 169 10.44 -16.25 11.82
CA SER A 169 10.52 -15.29 10.73
C SER A 169 9.82 -13.98 11.10
N VAL A 170 8.60 -14.04 11.65
CA VAL A 170 7.85 -12.86 12.09
C VAL A 170 8.59 -12.13 13.20
N SER A 171 9.19 -12.84 14.16
CA SER A 171 9.93 -12.24 15.29
C SER A 171 11.16 -11.44 14.84
N ARG A 172 11.76 -11.82 13.72
CA ARG A 172 12.94 -11.17 13.12
C ARG A 172 12.60 -10.13 12.06
N ALA A 173 11.37 -10.14 11.52
CA ALA A 173 10.97 -9.28 10.43
C ALA A 173 11.16 -7.79 10.78
N THR A 174 11.74 -7.05 9.86
CA THR A 174 11.75 -5.58 9.88
C THR A 174 10.54 -5.02 9.16
N TYR A 175 10.19 -3.76 9.43
CA TYR A 175 9.08 -3.10 8.72
C TYR A 175 9.52 -2.68 7.32
N SER A 176 9.68 -3.65 6.45
CA SER A 176 10.18 -3.48 5.08
C SER A 176 9.43 -4.38 4.10
N GLY A 177 9.33 -3.96 2.84
CA GLY A 177 8.68 -4.75 1.80
C GLY A 177 9.38 -6.08 1.51
N LYS A 178 10.64 -6.24 1.91
CA LYS A 178 11.39 -7.51 1.76
C LYS A 178 10.95 -8.53 2.80
N ASP A 179 10.81 -8.11 4.06
CA ASP A 179 10.57 -9.03 5.19
C ASP A 179 9.07 -9.33 5.40
N ILE A 180 8.18 -8.44 4.95
CA ILE A 180 6.73 -8.59 5.11
C ILE A 180 6.09 -9.40 3.97
N ARG A 181 6.79 -9.65 2.87
CA ARG A 181 6.31 -10.46 1.72
C ARG A 181 6.07 -11.92 2.01
#